data_30fcb5e02e03ff4b435393ffde178677
#
_entry.id   30fcb5e02e03ff4b435393ffde178677
#
_cell.length_a   1.000
_cell.length_b   1.000
_cell.length_c   1.000
_cell.angle_alpha   90.00
_cell.angle_beta   90.00
_cell.angle_gamma   90.00
#
_symmetry.space_group_name_H-M   'P 1'
#
loop_
_entity.id
_entity.type
_entity.pdbx_description
1 polymer ?
#
loop_
_entity_poly.entity_id
_entity_poly.type
_entity_poly.pdbx_seq_one_letter_code
_entity_poly.pdbx_strand_id
1 'polypeptide(L)'
;MAVYVIGDIEVTNPDLMGEYAGKVGATVEAHGGKAIVRGGVTETVEGEWQPKRLVVLKFPDMVAAKAWYNSAEYQEILPMRLEASNGDLIMVEGM
;
A
#
# COMPACT_ATOMS: atom_id res chain seq x y z
N MET A 1 -8.16 11.64 13.01
CA MET A 1 -7.33 12.04 11.89
C MET A 1 -7.13 10.89 10.94
N ALA A 2 -7.44 11.09 9.69
CA ALA A 2 -7.16 10.08 8.69
C ALA A 2 -5.65 9.82 8.61
N VAL A 3 -5.29 8.57 8.30
CA VAL A 3 -3.91 8.17 8.09
C VAL A 3 -3.79 7.60 6.69
N TYR A 4 -2.73 7.98 6.01
CA TYR A 4 -2.45 7.49 4.66
C TYR A 4 -1.26 6.54 4.69
N VAL A 5 -1.43 5.39 4.07
CA VAL A 5 -0.34 4.44 3.83
C VAL A 5 0.10 4.65 2.40
N ILE A 6 1.33 5.07 2.20
CA ILE A 6 1.86 5.44 0.89
C ILE A 6 2.99 4.49 0.53
N GLY A 7 2.85 3.84 -0.62
CA GLY A 7 3.87 2.95 -1.12
C GLY A 7 4.36 3.37 -2.50
N ASP A 8 5.67 3.34 -2.69
CA ASP A 8 6.30 3.46 -4.00
C ASP A 8 6.89 2.09 -4.31
N ILE A 9 6.24 1.35 -5.21
CA ILE A 9 6.47 -0.08 -5.39
C ILE A 9 6.94 -0.38 -6.81
N GLU A 10 8.15 -0.94 -6.94
CA GLU A 10 8.61 -1.45 -8.22
C GLU A 10 8.30 -2.94 -8.29
N VAL A 11 7.40 -3.32 -9.20
CA VAL A 11 7.01 -4.72 -9.37
C VAL A 11 8.09 -5.47 -10.14
N THR A 12 8.61 -6.54 -9.53
CA THR A 12 9.63 -7.40 -10.16
C THR A 12 9.10 -8.76 -10.56
N ASN A 13 7.96 -9.17 -9.98
CA ASN A 13 7.28 -10.41 -10.34
C ASN A 13 5.78 -10.12 -10.49
N PRO A 14 5.31 -9.81 -11.71
CA PRO A 14 3.92 -9.44 -11.93
C PRO A 14 2.91 -10.52 -11.56
N ASP A 15 3.23 -11.78 -11.78
CA ASP A 15 2.31 -12.88 -11.48
C ASP A 15 2.06 -12.99 -9.97
N LEU A 16 3.12 -12.96 -9.19
CA LEU A 16 3.02 -13.02 -7.72
C LEU A 16 2.36 -11.77 -7.17
N MET A 17 2.68 -10.60 -7.74
CA MET A 17 2.03 -9.34 -7.34
C MET A 17 0.53 -9.39 -7.63
N GLY A 18 0.13 -10.04 -8.72
CA GLY A 18 -1.28 -10.23 -9.07
C GLY A 18 -2.01 -11.06 -8.02
N GLU A 19 -1.38 -12.10 -7.49
CA GLU A 19 -1.97 -12.90 -6.40
C GLU A 19 -2.15 -12.05 -5.14
N TYR A 20 -1.14 -11.26 -4.77
CA TYR A 20 -1.22 -10.34 -3.64
C TYR A 20 -2.35 -9.33 -3.86
N ALA A 21 -2.40 -8.71 -5.03
CA ALA A 21 -3.40 -7.69 -5.36
C ALA A 21 -4.83 -8.23 -5.26
N GLY A 22 -5.04 -9.50 -5.57
CA GLY A 22 -6.35 -10.13 -5.47
C GLY A 22 -6.80 -10.39 -4.03
N LYS A 23 -5.90 -10.29 -3.06
CA LYS A 23 -6.17 -10.62 -1.65
C LYS A 23 -6.11 -9.41 -0.72
N VAL A 24 -5.33 -8.39 -1.08
CA VAL A 24 -5.04 -7.27 -0.17
C VAL A 24 -6.27 -6.41 0.13
N GLY A 25 -7.15 -6.23 -0.85
CA GLY A 25 -8.33 -5.35 -0.68
C GLY A 25 -9.21 -5.76 0.48
N ALA A 26 -9.49 -7.05 0.61
CA ALA A 26 -10.33 -7.55 1.70
C ALA A 26 -9.69 -7.29 3.08
N THR A 27 -8.37 -7.39 3.19
CA THR A 27 -7.67 -7.13 4.45
C THR A 27 -7.75 -5.65 4.82
N VAL A 28 -7.64 -4.78 3.84
CA VAL A 28 -7.74 -3.32 4.04
C VAL A 28 -9.15 -2.94 4.49
N GLU A 29 -10.17 -3.45 3.80
CA GLU A 29 -11.57 -3.17 4.13
C GLU A 29 -11.95 -3.67 5.52
N ALA A 30 -11.40 -4.81 5.94
CA ALA A 30 -11.67 -5.37 7.25
C ALA A 30 -11.23 -4.45 8.39
N HIS A 31 -10.33 -3.50 8.13
CA HIS A 31 -9.82 -2.55 9.11
C HIS A 31 -10.27 -1.10 8.82
N GLY A 32 -11.32 -0.94 8.04
CA GLY A 32 -11.90 0.36 7.77
C GLY A 32 -11.13 1.21 6.75
N GLY A 33 -10.18 0.59 6.05
CA GLY A 33 -9.40 1.29 5.04
C GLY A 33 -9.97 1.17 3.64
N LYS A 34 -9.41 1.97 2.74
CA LYS A 34 -9.72 1.89 1.31
C LYS A 34 -8.54 2.38 0.49
N ALA A 35 -8.40 1.83 -0.71
CA ALA A 35 -7.39 2.31 -1.65
C ALA A 35 -7.94 3.56 -2.34
N ILE A 36 -7.14 4.63 -2.36
CA ILE A 36 -7.51 5.88 -3.03
C ILE A 36 -6.59 6.20 -4.21
N VAL A 37 -5.40 5.63 -4.26
CA VAL A 37 -4.51 5.67 -5.42
C VAL A 37 -3.97 4.27 -5.64
N ARG A 38 -4.04 3.80 -6.86
CA ARG A 38 -3.63 2.43 -7.19
C ARG A 38 -2.85 2.41 -8.49
N GLY A 39 -1.64 2.97 -8.46
CA GLY A 39 -0.74 2.95 -9.60
C GLY A 39 -1.18 3.80 -10.79
N GLY A 40 -1.85 4.91 -10.53
CA GLY A 40 -2.24 5.85 -11.60
C GLY A 40 -1.03 6.56 -12.20
N VAL A 41 -1.28 7.28 -13.29
CA VAL A 41 -0.25 8.09 -13.94
C VAL A 41 0.27 9.14 -12.97
N THR A 42 1.59 9.25 -12.87
CA THR A 42 2.24 10.28 -12.05
C THR A 42 3.00 11.25 -12.93
N GLU A 43 3.14 12.48 -12.46
CA GLU A 43 3.92 13.50 -13.12
C GLU A 43 4.74 14.22 -12.06
N THR A 44 6.07 14.20 -12.21
CA THR A 44 6.96 14.88 -11.29
C THR A 44 6.98 16.37 -11.61
N VAL A 45 6.51 17.18 -10.70
CA VAL A 45 6.42 18.64 -10.88
C VAL A 45 7.71 19.32 -10.42
N GLU A 46 8.32 18.81 -9.36
CA GLU A 46 9.58 19.30 -8.83
C GLU A 46 10.44 18.14 -8.36
N GLY A 47 11.74 18.28 -8.49
CA GLY A 47 12.70 17.32 -7.98
C GLY A 47 12.94 16.16 -8.91
N GLU A 48 13.63 15.15 -8.40
CA GLU A 48 14.08 14.01 -9.20
C GLU A 48 13.30 12.72 -8.91
N TRP A 49 12.38 12.76 -7.95
CA TRP A 49 11.63 11.56 -7.59
C TRP A 49 10.64 11.20 -8.70
N GLN A 50 10.82 10.02 -9.25
CA GLN A 50 9.91 9.45 -10.24
C GLN A 50 9.38 8.13 -9.69
N PRO A 51 8.21 8.16 -9.04
CA PRO A 51 7.64 6.95 -8.46
C PRO A 51 7.46 5.85 -9.50
N LYS A 52 7.75 4.62 -9.13
CA LYS A 52 7.55 3.47 -10.02
C LYS A 52 6.07 3.12 -10.11
N ARG A 53 5.45 2.88 -8.96
CA ARG A 53 4.02 2.64 -8.87
C ARG A 53 3.55 3.15 -7.52
N LEU A 54 2.82 4.24 -7.52
CA LEU A 54 2.36 4.86 -6.28
C LEU A 54 1.03 4.26 -5.86
N VAL A 55 0.97 3.79 -4.62
CA VAL A 55 -0.24 3.26 -4.01
C VAL A 55 -0.52 4.05 -2.74
N VAL A 56 -1.76 4.48 -2.55
CA VAL A 56 -2.15 5.17 -1.32
C VAL A 56 -3.42 4.52 -0.77
N LEU A 57 -3.35 4.13 0.49
CA LEU A 57 -4.50 3.63 1.24
C LEU A 57 -4.87 4.66 2.29
N LYS A 58 -6.16 4.77 2.59
CA LYS A 58 -6.66 5.68 3.63
C LYS A 58 -7.30 4.87 4.73
N PHE A 59 -6.91 5.13 5.97
CA PHE A 59 -7.51 4.55 7.17
C PHE A 59 -8.07 5.64 8.07
N PRO A 60 -9.02 5.31 8.96
CA PRO A 60 -9.62 6.32 9.86
C PRO A 60 -8.61 6.96 10.80
N ASP A 61 -7.62 6.20 11.25
CA ASP A 61 -6.58 6.67 12.17
C ASP A 61 -5.35 5.75 12.14
N MET A 62 -4.33 6.11 12.89
CA MET A 62 -3.09 5.35 12.94
C MET A 62 -3.28 3.98 13.59
N VAL A 63 -4.19 3.87 14.57
CA VAL A 63 -4.48 2.60 15.23
C VAL A 63 -5.02 1.60 14.22
N ALA A 64 -5.97 2.03 13.38
CA ALA A 64 -6.55 1.18 12.34
C ALA A 64 -5.51 0.77 11.29
N ALA A 65 -4.66 1.70 10.86
CA ALA A 65 -3.61 1.42 9.87
C ALA A 65 -2.62 0.40 10.40
N LYS A 66 -2.17 0.56 11.64
CA LYS A 66 -1.25 -0.39 12.27
C LYS A 66 -1.90 -1.74 12.54
N ALA A 67 -3.17 -1.73 12.95
CA ALA A 67 -3.92 -2.97 13.14
C ALA A 67 -4.02 -3.76 11.83
N TRP A 68 -4.26 -3.07 10.71
CA TRP A 68 -4.25 -3.70 9.39
C TRP A 68 -2.89 -4.32 9.09
N TYR A 69 -1.81 -3.54 9.19
CA TYR A 69 -0.48 -4.02 8.83
C TYR A 69 -0.05 -5.23 9.68
N ASN A 70 -0.39 -5.21 10.96
CA ASN A 70 -0.01 -6.27 11.91
C ASN A 70 -1.05 -7.38 12.02
N SER A 71 -2.15 -7.32 11.25
CA SER A 71 -3.17 -8.36 11.30
C SER A 71 -2.64 -9.68 10.75
N ALA A 72 -3.19 -10.80 11.25
CA ALA A 72 -2.80 -12.12 10.76
C ALA A 72 -3.10 -12.27 9.26
N GLU A 73 -4.23 -11.72 8.81
CA GLU A 73 -4.65 -11.78 7.41
C GLU A 73 -3.64 -11.08 6.49
N TYR A 74 -3.20 -9.87 6.88
CA TYR A 74 -2.24 -9.14 6.06
C TYR A 74 -0.85 -9.76 6.13
N GLN A 75 -0.40 -10.16 7.31
CA GLN A 75 0.91 -10.77 7.49
C GLN A 75 1.04 -12.07 6.69
N GLU A 76 -0.05 -12.77 6.45
CA GLU A 76 -0.05 -13.98 5.63
C GLU A 76 0.31 -13.69 4.16
N ILE A 77 -0.14 -12.56 3.63
CA ILE A 77 0.11 -12.20 2.23
C ILE A 77 1.28 -11.24 2.02
N LEU A 78 1.75 -10.59 3.07
CA LEU A 78 2.87 -9.64 3.00
C LEU A 78 4.13 -10.24 2.34
N PRO A 79 4.53 -11.48 2.63
CA PRO A 79 5.69 -12.09 1.97
C PRO A 79 5.59 -12.10 0.44
N MET A 80 4.38 -12.22 -0.12
CA MET A 80 4.17 -12.16 -1.57
C MET A 80 4.62 -10.82 -2.13
N ARG A 81 4.22 -9.72 -1.46
CA ARG A 81 4.60 -8.37 -1.92
C ARG A 81 6.10 -8.14 -1.75
N LEU A 82 6.67 -8.56 -0.64
CA LEU A 82 8.11 -8.38 -0.39
C LEU A 82 8.95 -9.16 -1.40
N GLU A 83 8.51 -10.33 -1.82
CA GLU A 83 9.20 -11.13 -2.83
C GLU A 83 8.97 -10.60 -4.24
N ALA A 84 7.78 -10.06 -4.51
CA ALA A 84 7.36 -9.64 -5.86
C ALA A 84 7.76 -8.21 -6.20
N SER A 85 8.36 -7.47 -5.29
CA SER A 85 8.63 -6.04 -5.49
C SER A 85 9.79 -5.52 -4.66
N ASN A 86 10.23 -4.32 -5.03
CA ASN A 86 11.13 -3.50 -4.23
C ASN A 86 10.42 -2.17 -4.00
N GLY A 87 10.64 -1.55 -2.85
CA GLY A 87 10.07 -0.24 -2.62
C GLY A 87 9.95 0.12 -1.16
N ASP A 88 9.32 1.25 -0.94
CA ASP A 88 9.14 1.82 0.39
C ASP A 88 7.65 1.96 0.70
N LEU A 89 7.32 1.80 1.97
CA LEU A 89 5.96 1.97 2.47
C LEU A 89 6.02 2.82 3.73
N ILE A 90 5.26 3.89 3.76
CA ILE A 90 5.20 4.77 4.94
C ILE A 90 3.75 4.97 5.38
N MET A 91 3.58 5.39 6.62
CA MET A 91 2.29 5.83 7.14
C MET A 91 2.44 7.26 7.57
N VAL A 92 1.48 8.11 7.21
CA VAL A 92 1.50 9.53 7.56
C VAL A 92 0.12 9.98 8.00
N GLU A 93 0.08 10.74 9.09
CA GLU A 93 -1.17 11.32 9.55
C GLU A 93 -1.58 12.46 8.63
N GLY A 94 -2.87 12.50 8.28
CA GLY A 94 -3.46 13.61 7.56
C GLY A 94 -3.81 14.76 8.52
N MET A 95 -4.34 15.80 7.93
CA MET A 95 -4.79 16.98 8.70
C MET A 95 -6.20 16.78 9.25
#